data_3d5748c6280577a93318abaa47af487f
#
_entry.id   3d5748c6280577a93318abaa47af487f
#
_cell.length_a   1.000
_cell.length_b   1.000
_cell.length_c   1.000
_cell.angle_alpha   90.00
_cell.angle_beta   90.00
_cell.angle_gamma   90.00
#
_symmetry.space_group_name_H-M   'P 1'
#
loop_
_entity.id
_entity.type
_entity.pdbx_description
1 polymer ?
#
loop_
_entity_poly.entity_id
_entity_poly.type
_entity_poly.pdbx_seq_one_letter_code
_entity_poly.pdbx_strand_id
1 'polypeptide(L)'
;IDRVTQTSIYSLADLSESRALDIGGHFRRMQEMARILAENLISRSDVPEHLTPDYIDNLNISTLLHDVGKVGIPDGILFKPGKLFPEEFSVMKTHAEIGRETIRKAQARIGIKAFSRSGWR
;
A
#
# COMPACT_ATOMS: atom_id res chain seq x y z
N ILE A 1 16.62 -2.52 0.47
CA ILE A 1 16.08 -2.49 -0.92
C ILE A 1 16.99 -1.63 -1.76
N ASP A 2 17.36 -2.11 -2.95
CA ASP A 2 18.20 -1.36 -3.88
C ASP A 2 17.46 -0.16 -4.50
N ARG A 3 18.24 0.80 -5.05
CA ARG A 3 17.67 2.05 -5.61
C ARG A 3 16.73 1.83 -6.79
N VAL A 4 16.96 0.80 -7.59
CA VAL A 4 16.11 0.48 -8.75
C VAL A 4 14.75 0.02 -8.28
N THR A 5 14.71 -0.87 -7.30
CA THR A 5 13.47 -1.35 -6.68
C THR A 5 12.68 -0.20 -6.04
N GLN A 6 13.36 0.66 -5.27
CA GLN A 6 12.72 1.85 -4.69
C GLN A 6 12.12 2.74 -5.77
N THR A 7 12.90 3.10 -6.79
CA THR A 7 12.42 3.95 -7.89
C THR A 7 11.20 3.34 -8.57
N SER A 8 11.20 2.04 -8.81
CA SER A 8 10.07 1.33 -9.44
C SER A 8 8.81 1.39 -8.58
N ILE A 9 8.94 1.17 -7.28
CA ILE A 9 7.82 1.23 -6.34
C ILE A 9 7.23 2.65 -6.28
N TYR A 10 8.08 3.67 -6.13
CA TYR A 10 7.64 5.06 -6.13
C TYR A 10 6.95 5.43 -7.44
N SER A 11 7.52 5.03 -8.59
CA SER A 11 6.91 5.34 -9.90
C SER A 11 5.54 4.68 -10.06
N LEU A 12 5.37 3.44 -9.61
CA LEU A 12 4.06 2.76 -9.63
C LEU A 12 3.05 3.42 -8.71
N ALA A 13 3.48 3.84 -7.52
CA ALA A 13 2.65 4.56 -6.59
C ALA A 13 2.21 5.90 -7.16
N ASP A 14 3.14 6.69 -7.71
CA ASP A 14 2.85 7.98 -8.35
C ASP A 14 1.88 7.83 -9.54
N LEU A 15 2.04 6.80 -10.36
CA LEU A 15 1.12 6.51 -11.47
C LEU A 15 -0.28 6.17 -10.98
N SER A 16 -0.39 5.41 -9.90
CA SER A 16 -1.68 5.08 -9.29
C SER A 16 -2.36 6.32 -8.71
N GLU A 17 -1.61 7.17 -8.02
CA GLU A 17 -2.10 8.40 -7.40
C GLU A 17 -2.48 9.45 -8.45
N SER A 18 -1.73 9.55 -9.55
CA SER A 18 -2.02 10.49 -10.63
C SER A 18 -3.40 10.25 -11.25
N ARG A 19 -3.89 9.02 -11.24
CA ARG A 19 -5.27 8.69 -11.64
C ARG A 19 -6.31 9.11 -10.61
N ALA A 20 -5.97 9.14 -9.34
CA ALA A 20 -6.91 9.42 -8.24
C ALA A 20 -7.10 10.92 -7.96
N LEU A 21 -6.47 11.83 -8.74
CA LEU A 21 -6.49 13.28 -8.54
C LEU A 21 -6.04 13.70 -7.13
N ASP A 22 -5.22 12.90 -6.48
CA ASP A 22 -4.74 13.24 -5.15
C ASP A 22 -3.68 14.35 -5.23
N ILE A 23 -3.85 15.36 -4.39
CA ILE A 23 -2.98 16.52 -4.36
C ILE A 23 -1.67 16.14 -3.69
N GLY A 24 -0.58 16.22 -4.42
CA GLY A 24 0.77 15.75 -4.10
C GLY A 24 1.19 15.83 -2.63
N GLY A 25 1.92 14.79 -2.18
CA GLY A 25 2.44 14.65 -0.83
C GLY A 25 1.65 13.73 0.10
N HIS A 26 0.56 13.11 -0.35
CA HIS A 26 -0.19 12.14 0.44
C HIS A 26 0.70 10.96 0.87
N PHE A 27 1.42 10.35 -0.05
CA PHE A 27 2.33 9.24 0.23
C PHE A 27 3.39 9.59 1.27
N ARG A 28 4.01 10.76 1.13
CA ARG A 28 5.02 11.21 2.11
C ARG A 28 4.42 11.34 3.51
N ARG A 29 3.23 11.92 3.63
CA ARG A 29 2.54 12.03 4.91
C ARG A 29 2.19 10.67 5.49
N MET A 30 1.68 9.75 4.65
CA MET A 30 1.35 8.38 5.06
C MET A 30 2.58 7.63 5.56
N GLN A 31 3.70 7.69 4.84
CA GLN A 31 4.95 7.08 5.24
C GLN A 31 5.47 7.65 6.56
N GLU A 32 5.45 8.98 6.71
CA GLU A 32 5.89 9.65 7.92
C GLU A 32 5.03 9.25 9.12
N MET A 33 3.71 9.23 8.97
CA MET A 33 2.81 8.77 10.03
C MET A 33 3.02 7.29 10.40
N ALA A 34 3.17 6.42 9.41
CA ALA A 34 3.44 5.00 9.63
C ALA A 34 4.76 4.80 10.40
N ARG A 35 5.81 5.55 10.02
CA ARG A 35 7.12 5.51 10.68
C ARG A 35 7.03 5.99 12.13
N ILE A 36 6.43 7.14 12.37
CA ILE A 36 6.26 7.70 13.72
C ILE A 36 5.49 6.73 14.63
N LEU A 37 4.40 6.16 14.14
CA LEU A 37 3.61 5.18 14.90
C LEU A 37 4.44 3.94 15.22
N ALA A 38 5.16 3.39 14.26
CA ALA A 38 5.98 2.21 14.44
C ALA A 38 7.15 2.44 15.40
N GLU A 39 7.85 3.57 15.28
CA GLU A 39 8.94 3.97 16.18
C GLU A 39 8.45 4.18 17.62
N ASN A 40 7.27 4.76 17.80
CA ASN A 40 6.66 4.90 19.12
C ASN A 40 6.26 3.54 19.72
N LEU A 41 5.80 2.59 18.91
CA LEU A 41 5.50 1.24 19.37
C LEU A 41 6.77 0.50 19.80
N ILE A 42 7.87 0.62 19.05
CA ILE A 42 9.15 0.00 19.41
C ILE A 42 9.71 0.54 20.74
N SER A 43 9.47 1.78 21.08
CA SER A 43 9.95 2.38 22.32
C SER A 43 9.22 1.88 23.58
N ARG A 44 8.16 1.09 23.43
CA ARG A 44 7.39 0.52 24.56
C ARG A 44 8.05 -0.75 25.10
N SER A 45 7.76 -1.07 26.35
CA SER A 45 8.31 -2.26 27.03
C SER A 45 7.67 -3.60 26.60
N ASP A 46 6.54 -3.53 25.90
CA ASP A 46 5.72 -4.69 25.47
C ASP A 46 5.73 -4.88 23.94
N VAL A 47 6.89 -4.61 23.33
CA VAL A 47 7.05 -4.65 21.85
C VAL A 47 6.91 -6.07 21.32
N PRO A 48 6.08 -6.33 20.32
CA PRO A 48 6.05 -7.60 19.63
C PRO A 48 7.41 -7.92 18.97
N GLU A 49 7.91 -9.14 19.13
CA GLU A 49 9.23 -9.58 18.62
C GLU A 49 9.43 -9.32 17.12
N HIS A 50 8.35 -9.32 16.33
CA HIS A 50 8.42 -9.09 14.89
C HIS A 50 8.55 -7.63 14.49
N LEU A 51 8.41 -6.68 15.43
CA LEU A 51 8.52 -5.26 15.15
C LEU A 51 9.99 -4.81 15.13
N THR A 52 10.72 -5.26 14.12
CA THR A 52 12.12 -4.94 13.89
C THR A 52 12.28 -3.68 13.02
N PRO A 53 13.46 -3.03 13.01
CA PRO A 53 13.75 -1.94 12.06
C PRO A 53 13.48 -2.33 10.60
N ASP A 54 13.89 -3.54 10.19
CA ASP A 54 13.63 -4.06 8.83
C ASP A 54 12.12 -4.20 8.55
N TYR A 55 11.34 -4.59 9.56
CA TYR A 55 9.88 -4.64 9.44
C TYR A 55 9.30 -3.24 9.21
N ILE A 56 9.80 -2.23 9.93
CA ILE A 56 9.35 -0.85 9.76
C ILE A 56 9.69 -0.31 8.38
N ASP A 57 10.88 -0.57 7.88
CA ASP A 57 11.29 -0.18 6.53
C ASP A 57 10.39 -0.81 5.47
N ASN A 58 10.08 -2.10 5.61
CA ASN A 58 9.16 -2.80 4.72
C ASN A 58 7.73 -2.29 4.83
N LEU A 59 7.25 -2.00 6.05
CA LEU A 59 5.94 -1.39 6.27
C LEU A 59 5.85 -0.04 5.58
N ASN A 60 6.89 0.78 5.71
CA ASN A 60 6.96 2.11 5.13
C ASN A 60 6.88 2.10 3.60
N ILE A 61 7.53 1.12 2.97
CA ILE A 61 7.44 0.90 1.52
C ILE A 61 6.05 0.36 1.14
N SER A 62 5.50 -0.54 1.95
CA SER A 62 4.19 -1.13 1.70
C SER A 62 3.06 -0.09 1.72
N THR A 63 3.21 1.00 2.50
CA THR A 63 2.22 2.09 2.50
C THR A 63 2.06 2.75 1.14
N LEU A 64 3.09 2.73 0.29
CA LEU A 64 3.01 3.26 -1.08
C LEU A 64 2.09 2.44 -1.98
N LEU A 65 1.94 1.16 -1.70
CA LEU A 65 1.21 0.22 -2.54
C LEU A 65 -0.24 0.00 -2.09
N HIS A 66 -0.68 0.62 -0.99
CA HIS A 66 -2.01 0.38 -0.42
C HIS A 66 -3.15 0.69 -1.39
N ASP A 67 -2.96 1.67 -2.24
CA ASP A 67 -3.95 2.18 -3.20
C ASP A 67 -3.66 1.78 -4.66
N VAL A 68 -2.62 0.98 -4.92
CA VAL A 68 -2.23 0.60 -6.29
C VAL A 68 -3.37 -0.04 -7.08
N GLY A 69 -4.30 -0.72 -6.41
CA GLY A 69 -5.47 -1.34 -7.05
C GLY A 69 -6.53 -0.35 -7.54
N LYS A 70 -6.45 0.93 -7.19
CA LYS A 70 -7.35 1.97 -7.72
C LYS A 70 -7.26 2.10 -9.24
N VAL A 71 -6.15 1.69 -9.83
CA VAL A 71 -5.98 1.61 -11.30
C VAL A 71 -7.06 0.75 -11.97
N GLY A 72 -7.58 -0.26 -11.27
CA GLY A 72 -8.63 -1.15 -11.75
C GLY A 72 -10.07 -0.69 -11.47
N ILE A 73 -10.25 0.45 -10.80
CA ILE A 73 -11.59 0.99 -10.51
C ILE A 73 -12.09 1.78 -11.71
N PRO A 74 -13.38 1.60 -12.11
CA PRO A 74 -13.98 2.35 -13.22
C PRO A 74 -13.92 3.87 -12.98
N ASP A 75 -13.61 4.63 -14.03
CA ASP A 75 -13.44 6.07 -13.97
C ASP A 75 -14.68 6.79 -13.43
N GLY A 76 -15.88 6.32 -13.79
CA GLY A 76 -17.14 6.91 -13.31
C GLY A 76 -17.34 6.81 -11.80
N ILE A 77 -16.65 5.88 -11.14
CA ILE A 77 -16.64 5.75 -9.68
C ILE A 77 -15.43 6.45 -9.08
N LEU A 78 -14.24 6.23 -9.67
CA LEU A 78 -13.00 6.79 -9.17
C LEU A 78 -13.00 8.33 -9.17
N PHE A 79 -13.55 8.94 -10.22
CA PHE A 79 -13.58 10.40 -10.42
C PHE A 79 -14.94 11.01 -10.12
N LYS A 80 -15.86 10.28 -9.50
CA LYS A 80 -17.19 10.80 -9.21
C LYS A 80 -17.09 12.04 -8.30
N PRO A 81 -17.65 13.18 -8.72
CA PRO A 81 -17.76 14.34 -7.85
C PRO A 81 -18.79 14.07 -6.75
N GLY A 82 -18.38 14.22 -5.49
CA GLY A 82 -19.24 14.02 -4.33
C GLY A 82 -19.19 12.62 -3.75
N LYS A 83 -20.20 12.26 -2.97
CA LYS A 83 -20.25 10.98 -2.27
C LYS A 83 -20.62 9.82 -3.19
N LEU A 84 -19.97 8.68 -2.98
CA LEU A 84 -20.34 7.42 -3.62
C LEU A 84 -21.63 6.86 -3.02
N PHE A 85 -22.49 6.30 -3.86
CA PHE A 85 -23.61 5.49 -3.40
C PHE A 85 -23.11 4.17 -2.80
N PRO A 86 -23.91 3.47 -1.96
CA PRO A 86 -23.48 2.21 -1.33
C PRO A 86 -22.93 1.17 -2.31
N GLU A 87 -23.56 1.04 -3.48
CA GLU A 87 -23.16 0.10 -4.54
C GLU A 87 -21.81 0.52 -5.16
N GLU A 88 -21.64 1.80 -5.43
CA GLU A 88 -20.38 2.37 -5.95
C GLU A 88 -19.25 2.26 -4.94
N PHE A 89 -19.55 2.50 -3.66
CA PHE A 89 -18.57 2.31 -2.58
C PHE A 89 -18.15 0.84 -2.45
N SER A 90 -19.07 -0.10 -2.68
CA SER A 90 -18.75 -1.52 -2.73
C SER A 90 -17.78 -1.85 -3.86
N VAL A 91 -17.93 -1.24 -5.02
CA VAL A 91 -16.96 -1.34 -6.12
C VAL A 91 -15.64 -0.67 -5.75
N MET A 92 -15.65 0.53 -5.17
CA MET A 92 -14.44 1.21 -4.74
C MET A 92 -13.62 0.36 -3.76
N LYS A 93 -14.25 -0.33 -2.82
CA LYS A 93 -13.55 -1.22 -1.87
C LYS A 93 -12.79 -2.37 -2.54
N THR A 94 -13.15 -2.75 -3.75
CA THR A 94 -12.45 -3.84 -4.47
C THR A 94 -11.02 -3.48 -4.85
N HIS A 95 -10.61 -2.20 -4.78
CA HIS A 95 -9.23 -1.80 -5.06
C HIS A 95 -8.21 -2.58 -4.18
N ALA A 96 -8.55 -2.86 -2.93
CA ALA A 96 -7.69 -3.61 -2.03
C ALA A 96 -7.42 -5.04 -2.54
N GLU A 97 -8.46 -5.70 -3.05
CA GLU A 97 -8.35 -7.05 -3.62
C GLU A 97 -7.60 -7.02 -4.97
N ILE A 98 -7.87 -6.03 -5.82
CA ILE A 98 -7.17 -5.83 -7.09
C ILE A 98 -5.68 -5.61 -6.83
N GLY A 99 -5.32 -4.77 -5.87
CA GLY A 99 -3.94 -4.51 -5.46
C GLY A 99 -3.26 -5.79 -4.95
N ARG A 100 -3.90 -6.51 -4.05
CA ARG A 100 -3.42 -7.79 -3.52
C ARG A 100 -3.12 -8.78 -4.64
N GLU A 101 -4.05 -8.97 -5.56
CA GLU A 101 -3.91 -9.93 -6.64
C GLU A 101 -2.81 -9.53 -7.64
N THR A 102 -2.67 -8.24 -7.89
CA THR A 102 -1.60 -7.70 -8.74
C THR A 102 -0.22 -8.00 -8.15
N ILE A 103 -0.02 -7.72 -6.86
CA ILE A 103 1.23 -8.01 -6.15
C ILE A 103 1.51 -9.51 -6.13
N ARG A 104 0.49 -10.34 -5.85
CA ARG A 104 0.62 -11.80 -5.84
C ARG A 104 1.07 -12.36 -7.19
N LYS A 105 0.49 -11.87 -8.28
CA LYS A 105 0.89 -12.26 -9.64
C LYS A 105 2.33 -11.85 -9.96
N ALA A 106 2.75 -10.66 -9.54
CA ALA A 106 4.12 -10.22 -9.70
C ALA A 106 5.11 -11.12 -8.94
N GLN A 107 4.81 -11.44 -7.68
CA GLN A 107 5.62 -12.36 -6.87
C GLN A 107 5.76 -13.74 -7.52
N ALA A 108 4.65 -14.29 -8.04
CA ALA A 108 4.67 -15.59 -8.73
C ALA A 108 5.57 -15.58 -9.98
N ARG A 109 5.59 -14.49 -10.74
CA ARG A 109 6.42 -14.35 -11.94
C ARG A 109 7.92 -14.36 -11.66
N ILE A 110 8.35 -13.80 -10.52
CA ILE A 110 9.76 -13.74 -10.13
C ILE A 110 10.18 -14.90 -9.23
N GLY A 111 9.31 -15.92 -9.05
CA GLY A 111 9.59 -17.12 -8.27
C GLY A 111 9.71 -16.91 -6.76
N ILE A 112 9.34 -15.74 -6.25
CA ILE A 112 9.23 -15.50 -4.81
C ILE A 112 7.99 -16.26 -4.32
N LYS A 113 8.20 -17.28 -3.46
CA LYS A 113 7.07 -17.92 -2.76
C LYS A 113 6.31 -16.84 -2.00
N ALA A 114 5.00 -16.77 -2.21
CA ALA A 114 4.15 -15.84 -1.50
C ALA A 114 4.47 -15.88 0.00
N PHE A 115 4.60 -14.74 0.61
CA PHE A 115 4.79 -14.59 2.06
C PHE A 115 3.74 -15.47 2.75
N SER A 116 4.19 -16.55 3.38
CA SER A 116 3.26 -17.50 3.97
C SER A 116 2.50 -16.79 5.09
N ARG A 117 1.21 -17.08 5.18
CA ARG A 117 0.30 -16.52 6.21
C ARG A 117 0.76 -16.73 7.67
N SER A 118 1.85 -17.47 7.87
CA SER A 118 2.42 -17.76 9.19
C SER A 118 3.10 -16.57 9.90
N GLY A 119 3.22 -15.44 9.25
CA GLY A 119 3.76 -14.21 9.85
C GLY A 119 2.71 -13.28 10.49
N TRP A 120 1.41 -13.58 10.32
CA TRP A 120 0.31 -12.79 10.90
C TRP A 120 -0.53 -13.66 11.84
N ARG A 121 0.01 -14.05 12.96
CA ARG A 121 -0.76 -14.54 14.11
C ARG A 121 -0.49 -13.65 15.30
#